data_72b0602598552d619f27ce13504acffc
#
_entry.id   72b0602598552d619f27ce13504acffc
#
_cell.length_a   1.000
_cell.length_b   1.000
_cell.length_c   1.000
_cell.angle_alpha   90.00
_cell.angle_beta   90.00
_cell.angle_gamma   90.00
#
_symmetry.space_group_name_H-M   'P 1'
#
loop_
_entity.id
_entity.type
_entity.pdbx_description
1 polymer ?
#
loop_
_entity_poly.entity_id
_entity_poly.type
_entity_poly.pdbx_seq_one_letter_code
_entity_poly.pdbx_strand_id
1 'polypeptide(L)'
;TIESINAFLSAKKFKKSNMQVEVLPNVTVLKYQSNEIAYRYNDPKKTLSITNCGWFSNTTKERLNGLPNVSIQQKNFIWYLNGNEWDGKLININ
;
A
#
# COMPACT_ATOMS: atom_id res chain seq x y z
N THR A 1 1.06 2.99 -12.15
CA THR A 1 1.00 2.15 -10.95
C THR A 1 2.30 1.37 -10.75
N ILE A 2 2.76 0.68 -11.78
CA ILE A 2 3.99 -0.11 -11.70
C ILE A 2 5.18 0.77 -11.33
N GLU A 3 5.29 1.96 -11.93
CA GLU A 3 6.38 2.88 -11.63
C GLU A 3 6.36 3.31 -10.16
N SER A 4 5.19 3.64 -9.61
CA SER A 4 5.09 4.07 -8.22
C SER A 4 5.41 2.92 -7.26
N ILE A 5 4.96 1.71 -7.55
CA ILE A 5 5.28 0.54 -6.74
C ILE A 5 6.79 0.26 -6.77
N ASN A 6 7.40 0.31 -7.94
CA ASN A 6 8.85 0.09 -8.06
C ASN A 6 9.64 1.16 -7.30
N ALA A 7 9.21 2.43 -7.37
CA ALA A 7 9.84 3.50 -6.62
C ALA A 7 9.70 3.28 -5.11
N PHE A 8 8.50 2.86 -4.67
CA PHE A 8 8.25 2.57 -3.27
C PHE A 8 9.14 1.43 -2.75
N LEU A 9 9.24 0.34 -3.51
CA LEU A 9 10.05 -0.81 -3.10
C LEU A 9 11.54 -0.52 -3.15
N SER A 10 11.96 0.45 -3.98
CA SER A 10 13.36 0.85 -4.11
C SER A 10 13.72 2.04 -3.23
N ALA A 11 12.80 2.54 -2.42
CA ALA A 11 12.96 3.71 -1.57
C ALA A 11 13.43 4.94 -2.38
N LYS A 12 12.76 5.21 -3.48
CA LYS A 12 13.05 6.37 -4.34
C LYS A 12 11.88 7.33 -4.33
N LYS A 13 12.17 8.63 -4.23
CA LYS A 13 11.16 9.68 -4.37
C LYS A 13 10.47 9.57 -5.72
N PHE A 14 9.15 9.73 -5.71
CA PHE A 14 8.35 9.63 -6.92
C PHE A 14 7.12 10.50 -6.78
N LYS A 15 6.75 11.17 -7.87
CA LYS A 15 5.48 11.90 -7.93
C LYS A 15 5.03 11.95 -9.38
N LYS A 16 3.89 11.33 -9.65
CA LYS A 16 3.30 11.35 -10.98
C LYS A 16 1.80 11.13 -10.84
N SER A 17 1.01 12.01 -11.44
CA SER A 17 -0.44 11.94 -11.35
C SER A 17 -0.88 12.00 -9.88
N ASN A 18 -1.66 11.04 -9.44
CA ASN A 18 -2.17 10.97 -8.07
C ASN A 18 -1.38 10.01 -7.17
N MET A 19 -0.24 9.52 -7.64
CA MET A 19 0.64 8.64 -6.86
C MET A 19 1.89 9.38 -6.42
N GLN A 20 2.32 9.14 -5.20
CA GLN A 20 3.51 9.76 -4.64
C GLN A 20 4.23 8.79 -3.72
N VAL A 21 5.56 8.84 -3.74
CA VAL A 21 6.40 8.11 -2.79
C VAL A 21 7.27 9.13 -2.04
N GLU A 22 7.16 9.11 -0.71
CA GLU A 22 8.01 9.92 0.15
C GLU A 22 9.02 9.02 0.82
N VAL A 23 10.28 9.45 0.85
CA VAL A 23 11.36 8.71 1.49
C VAL A 23 11.80 9.47 2.73
N LEU A 24 11.52 8.89 3.90
CA LEU A 24 11.90 9.43 5.20
C LEU A 24 13.02 8.57 5.78
N PRO A 25 13.74 9.04 6.83
CA PRO A 25 14.88 8.28 7.35
C PRO A 25 14.58 6.84 7.75
N ASN A 26 13.41 6.60 8.34
CA ASN A 26 13.07 5.29 8.89
C ASN A 26 11.93 4.59 8.16
N VAL A 27 11.33 5.23 7.18
CA VAL A 27 10.16 4.67 6.51
C VAL A 27 9.99 5.29 5.12
N THR A 28 9.58 4.47 4.16
CA THR A 28 9.14 4.92 2.83
C THR A 28 7.64 4.81 2.78
N VAL A 29 6.98 5.85 2.29
CA VAL A 29 5.51 5.96 2.30
C VAL A 29 4.99 6.02 0.88
N LEU A 30 3.97 5.21 0.59
CA LEU A 30 3.26 5.26 -0.68
C LEU A 30 1.93 5.99 -0.46
N LYS A 31 1.70 7.04 -1.26
CA LYS A 31 0.47 7.83 -1.18
C LYS A 31 -0.33 7.72 -2.46
N TYR A 32 -1.64 7.62 -2.30
CA TYR A 32 -2.59 7.72 -3.39
C TYR A 32 -3.56 8.86 -3.08
N GLN A 33 -3.62 9.87 -3.95
CA GLN A 33 -4.42 11.08 -3.74
C GLN A 33 -4.18 11.68 -2.34
N SER A 34 -2.92 11.80 -1.97
CA SER A 34 -2.46 12.32 -0.68
C SER A 34 -2.78 11.45 0.54
N ASN A 35 -3.39 10.29 0.35
CA ASN A 35 -3.65 9.34 1.43
C ASN A 35 -2.51 8.33 1.53
N GLU A 36 -1.98 8.15 2.72
CA GLU A 36 -0.89 7.20 2.96
C GLU A 36 -1.47 5.80 3.03
N ILE A 37 -1.23 4.99 2.00
CA ILE A 37 -1.81 3.65 1.91
C ILE A 37 -0.82 2.53 2.20
N ALA A 38 0.48 2.80 2.19
CA ALA A 38 1.47 1.78 2.50
C ALA A 38 2.71 2.40 3.13
N TYR A 39 3.32 1.66 4.03
CA TYR A 39 4.55 2.03 4.73
C TYR A 39 5.53 0.88 4.64
N ARG A 40 6.76 1.17 4.24
CA ARG A 40 7.84 0.18 4.24
C ARG A 40 8.91 0.69 5.18
N TYR A 41 9.01 0.05 6.33
CA TYR A 41 9.93 0.48 7.39
C TYR A 41 11.36 0.03 7.09
N ASN A 42 12.33 0.85 7.49
CA ASN A 42 13.74 0.55 7.30
C ASN A 42 14.27 -0.27 8.49
N ASP A 43 13.63 -1.39 8.75
CA ASP A 43 14.07 -2.35 9.77
C ASP A 43 14.68 -3.59 9.08
N PRO A 44 15.28 -4.52 9.84
CA PRO A 44 15.90 -5.70 9.22
C PRO A 44 14.94 -6.54 8.39
N LYS A 45 13.66 -6.58 8.76
CA LYS A 45 12.63 -7.34 8.02
C LYS A 45 12.04 -6.55 6.88
N LYS A 46 12.32 -5.24 6.79
CA LYS A 46 11.67 -4.34 5.83
C LYS A 46 10.15 -4.48 5.95
N THR A 47 9.64 -4.31 7.16
CA THR A 47 8.21 -4.48 7.46
C THR A 47 7.35 -3.64 6.54
N LEU A 48 6.35 -4.28 5.94
CA LEU A 48 5.38 -3.64 5.07
C LEU A 48 4.05 -3.58 5.79
N SER A 49 3.46 -2.38 5.88
CA SER A 49 2.14 -2.17 6.46
C SER A 49 1.27 -1.47 5.43
N ILE A 50 0.00 -1.82 5.37
CA ILE A 50 -0.94 -1.23 4.42
C ILE A 50 -2.23 -0.80 5.10
N THR A 51 -2.92 0.15 4.47
CA THR A 51 -4.26 0.57 4.85
C THR A 51 -4.96 1.12 3.62
N ASN A 52 -6.29 1.08 3.59
CA ASN A 52 -7.04 1.72 2.51
C ASN A 52 -7.50 3.12 2.88
N CYS A 53 -7.15 3.61 4.06
CA CYS A 53 -7.55 4.94 4.57
C CYS A 53 -9.07 5.16 4.55
N GLY A 54 -9.85 4.08 4.62
CA GLY A 54 -11.31 4.17 4.53
C GLY A 54 -11.86 4.22 3.10
N TRP A 55 -11.00 4.13 2.10
CA TRP A 55 -11.41 4.18 0.69
C TRP A 55 -11.54 2.77 0.13
N PHE A 56 -12.79 2.27 0.07
CA PHE A 56 -13.09 0.94 -0.48
C PHE A 56 -13.33 1.01 -2.00
N SER A 57 -12.43 1.66 -2.72
CA SER A 57 -12.55 1.83 -4.16
C SER A 57 -11.74 0.79 -4.92
N ASN A 58 -12.14 0.51 -6.16
CA ASN A 58 -11.40 -0.41 -7.02
C ASN A 58 -9.99 0.08 -7.30
N THR A 59 -9.80 1.40 -7.39
CA THR A 59 -8.49 1.97 -7.65
C THR A 59 -7.54 1.75 -6.46
N THR A 60 -8.01 2.00 -5.22
CA THR A 60 -7.21 1.73 -4.04
C THR A 60 -6.81 0.25 -3.95
N LYS A 61 -7.77 -0.64 -4.21
CA LYS A 61 -7.53 -2.08 -4.22
C LYS A 61 -6.46 -2.46 -5.27
N GLU A 62 -6.56 -1.90 -6.46
CA GLU A 62 -5.60 -2.15 -7.54
C GLU A 62 -4.19 -1.71 -7.15
N ARG A 63 -4.08 -0.53 -6.54
CA ARG A 63 -2.78 -0.01 -6.10
C ARG A 63 -2.15 -0.90 -5.03
N LEU A 64 -2.93 -1.32 -4.04
CA LEU A 64 -2.44 -2.18 -2.97
C LEU A 64 -2.06 -3.57 -3.51
N ASN A 65 -2.81 -4.11 -4.46
CA ASN A 65 -2.51 -5.41 -5.06
C ASN A 65 -1.21 -5.42 -5.87
N GLY A 66 -0.65 -4.26 -6.17
CA GLY A 66 0.67 -4.19 -6.79
C GLY A 66 1.82 -4.48 -5.83
N LEU A 67 1.56 -4.51 -4.53
CA LEU A 67 2.58 -4.74 -3.52
C LEU A 67 2.85 -6.22 -3.31
N PRO A 68 4.10 -6.60 -2.90
CA PRO A 68 4.43 -8.00 -2.66
C PRO A 68 3.63 -8.56 -1.48
N ASN A 69 3.18 -9.81 -1.61
CA ASN A 69 2.44 -10.54 -0.58
C ASN A 69 1.12 -9.89 -0.20
N VAL A 70 0.56 -9.05 -1.08
CA VAL A 70 -0.74 -8.44 -0.88
C VAL A 70 -1.69 -8.96 -1.96
N SER A 71 -2.75 -9.63 -1.53
CA SER A 71 -3.82 -10.10 -2.41
C SER A 71 -5.15 -9.70 -1.80
N ILE A 72 -5.78 -8.70 -2.38
CA ILE A 72 -7.06 -8.19 -1.92
C ILE A 72 -8.14 -8.60 -2.92
N GLN A 73 -9.18 -9.25 -2.42
CA GLN A 73 -10.34 -9.64 -3.20
C GLN A 73 -11.59 -9.07 -2.55
N GLN A 74 -12.61 -8.85 -3.33
CA GLN A 74 -13.89 -8.35 -2.85
C GLN A 74 -14.99 -9.36 -3.18
N LYS A 75 -15.80 -9.66 -2.16
CA LYS A 75 -16.94 -10.56 -2.32
C LYS A 75 -18.09 -10.06 -1.45
N ASN A 76 -19.25 -9.85 -2.04
CA ASN A 76 -20.44 -9.35 -1.33
C ASN A 76 -20.13 -8.05 -0.58
N PHE A 77 -19.40 -7.13 -1.25
CA PHE A 77 -19.01 -5.81 -0.70
C PHE A 77 -18.03 -5.87 0.46
N ILE A 78 -17.48 -7.05 0.77
CA ILE A 78 -16.48 -7.22 1.83
C ILE A 78 -15.13 -7.47 1.21
N TRP A 79 -14.10 -6.77 1.71
CA TRP A 79 -12.72 -6.99 1.27
C TRP A 79 -12.07 -8.10 2.07
N TYR A 80 -11.32 -8.95 1.36
CA TYR A 80 -10.53 -10.02 1.96
C TYR A 80 -9.06 -9.79 1.61
N LEU A 81 -8.22 -9.75 2.62
CA LEU A 81 -6.77 -9.61 2.47
C LEU A 81 -6.13 -10.98 2.73
N ASN A 82 -5.48 -11.51 1.68
CA ASN A 82 -4.82 -12.83 1.76
C ASN A 82 -5.74 -13.90 2.35
N GLY A 83 -7.02 -13.87 1.94
CA GLY A 83 -8.01 -14.85 2.35
C GLY A 83 -8.77 -14.54 3.63
N ASN A 84 -8.40 -13.46 4.33
CA ASN A 84 -9.05 -13.08 5.60
C ASN A 84 -9.81 -11.77 5.44
N GLU A 85 -10.99 -11.70 6.06
CA GLU A 85 -11.78 -10.48 6.04
C GLU A 85 -10.96 -9.31 6.60
N TRP A 86 -11.00 -8.17 5.91
CA TRP A 86 -10.19 -7.01 6.28
C TRP A 86 -11.02 -5.74 6.20
N ASP A 87 -10.98 -4.96 7.27
CA ASP A 87 -11.74 -3.72 7.39
C ASP A 87 -11.00 -2.49 6.82
N GLY A 88 -9.82 -2.69 6.25
CA GLY A 88 -9.04 -1.60 5.67
C GLY A 88 -8.15 -0.86 6.64
N LYS A 89 -8.18 -1.19 7.92
CA LYS A 89 -7.32 -0.56 8.92
C LYS A 89 -5.87 -0.99 8.74
N LEU A 90 -4.95 -0.18 9.27
CA LEU A 90 -3.52 -0.45 9.16
C LEU A 90 -3.19 -1.85 9.66
N ILE A 91 -2.47 -2.60 8.84
CA ILE A 91 -2.09 -3.98 9.15
C ILE A 91 -0.69 -4.26 8.60
N ASN A 92 0.10 -5.03 9.34
CA ASN A 92 1.41 -5.48 8.88
C ASN A 92 1.23 -6.70 7.98
N ILE A 93 1.95 -6.71 6.85
CA ILE A 93 1.88 -7.80 5.89
C ILE A 93 2.92 -8.87 6.23
N ASN A 94 4.09 -8.45 6.72
CA ASN A 94 5.18 -9.37 7.06
C ASN A 94 5.79 -9.09 8.43
#